data_90d241093ecf2d5520f157eb5c887fed
#
_entry.id   90d241093ecf2d5520f157eb5c887fed
#
_cell.length_a   1.000
_cell.length_b   1.000
_cell.length_c   1.000
_cell.angle_alpha   90.00
_cell.angle_beta   90.00
_cell.angle_gamma   90.00
#
_symmetry.space_group_name_H-M   'P 1'
#
loop_
_entity.id
_entity.type
_entity.pdbx_description
1 polymer ?
#
loop_
_entity_poly.entity_id
_entity_poly.type
_entity_poly.pdbx_seq_one_letter_code
_entity_poly.pdbx_strand_id
1 'polypeptide(L)'
;MRLDKFLKVSRLIKRRTLAKEIADQGRIIVNGNKAKAATNIAVGDELKIQFGQKLLTIEIDALKETVKKDEASELYTIKQEEYIKAE
;
A
#
# COMPACT_ATOMS: atom_id res chain seq x y z
N MET A 1 6.54 10.96 -2.19
CA MET A 1 6.84 9.61 -2.79
C MET A 1 5.62 9.09 -3.53
N ARG A 2 5.82 8.46 -4.66
CA ARG A 2 4.72 7.83 -5.40
C ARG A 2 4.22 6.58 -4.67
N LEU A 3 2.92 6.35 -4.77
CA LEU A 3 2.27 5.19 -4.14
C LEU A 3 2.90 3.86 -4.60
N ASP A 4 3.11 3.68 -5.91
CA ASP A 4 3.68 2.44 -6.45
C ASP A 4 5.08 2.16 -5.90
N LYS A 5 5.88 3.19 -5.73
CA LYS A 5 7.22 3.06 -5.15
C LYS A 5 7.15 2.64 -3.67
N PHE A 6 6.28 3.26 -2.90
CA PHE A 6 6.10 2.91 -1.48
C PHE A 6 5.68 1.45 -1.32
N LEU A 7 4.75 0.98 -2.14
CA LEU A 7 4.27 -0.40 -2.06
C LEU A 7 5.40 -1.40 -2.30
N LYS A 8 6.32 -1.08 -3.21
CA LYS A 8 7.49 -1.92 -3.46
C LYS A 8 8.51 -1.81 -2.33
N VAL A 9 8.87 -0.60 -1.93
CA VAL A 9 9.90 -0.38 -0.88
C VAL A 9 9.46 -1.01 0.44
N SER A 10 8.19 -0.86 0.80
CA SER A 10 7.63 -1.46 2.02
C SER A 10 7.46 -2.97 1.92
N ARG A 11 7.68 -3.55 0.74
CA ARG A 11 7.52 -4.97 0.44
C ARG A 11 6.09 -5.49 0.63
N LEU A 12 5.12 -4.59 0.68
CA LEU A 12 3.70 -4.96 0.66
C LEU A 12 3.36 -5.63 -0.66
N ILE A 13 3.95 -5.13 -1.76
CA ILE A 13 3.82 -5.74 -3.09
C ILE A 13 5.23 -5.90 -3.65
N LYS A 14 5.58 -7.11 -4.06
CA LYS A 14 6.95 -7.44 -4.47
C LYS A 14 7.41 -6.73 -5.74
N ARG A 15 6.49 -6.47 -6.67
CA ARG A 15 6.82 -5.88 -7.98
C ARG A 15 6.12 -4.54 -8.15
N ARG A 16 6.89 -3.53 -8.56
CA ARG A 16 6.34 -2.20 -8.80
C ARG A 16 5.31 -2.20 -9.92
N THR A 17 5.49 -3.03 -10.95
CA THR A 17 4.52 -3.17 -12.03
C THR A 17 3.17 -3.67 -11.52
N LEU A 18 3.17 -4.65 -10.61
CA LEU A 18 1.95 -5.15 -10.00
C LEU A 18 1.30 -4.07 -9.12
N ALA A 19 2.10 -3.33 -8.36
CA ALA A 19 1.59 -2.21 -7.55
C ALA A 19 0.89 -1.18 -8.43
N LYS A 20 1.49 -0.86 -9.57
CA LYS A 20 0.90 0.06 -10.54
C LYS A 20 -0.44 -0.46 -11.07
N GLU A 21 -0.49 -1.72 -11.46
CA GLU A 21 -1.72 -2.33 -11.97
C GLU A 21 -2.84 -2.30 -10.93
N ILE A 22 -2.56 -2.68 -9.70
CA ILE A 22 -3.55 -2.70 -8.62
C ILE A 22 -4.08 -1.30 -8.35
N ALA A 23 -3.19 -0.31 -8.30
CA ALA A 23 -3.59 1.08 -8.09
C ALA A 23 -4.45 1.59 -9.25
N ASP A 24 -4.02 1.34 -10.49
CA ASP A 24 -4.75 1.80 -11.68
C ASP A 24 -6.10 1.12 -11.85
N GLN A 25 -6.29 -0.06 -11.23
CA GLN A 25 -7.59 -0.75 -11.18
C GLN A 25 -8.52 -0.22 -10.09
N GLY A 26 -8.10 0.79 -9.33
CA GLY A 26 -8.91 1.37 -8.27
C GLY A 26 -8.96 0.53 -7.00
N ARG A 27 -8.01 -0.36 -6.79
CA ARG A 27 -7.97 -1.25 -5.62
C ARG A 27 -7.20 -0.68 -4.43
N ILE A 28 -6.70 0.55 -4.55
CA ILE A 28 -5.99 1.21 -3.47
C ILE A 28 -6.67 2.53 -3.17
N ILE A 29 -6.98 2.73 -1.89
CA ILE A 29 -7.64 3.93 -1.40
C ILE A 29 -6.70 4.63 -0.44
N VAL A 30 -6.44 5.91 -0.67
CA VAL A 30 -5.62 6.75 0.20
C VAL A 30 -6.52 7.76 0.88
N ASN A 31 -6.60 7.69 2.20
CA ASN A 31 -7.44 8.60 3.01
C ASN A 31 -8.89 8.69 2.50
N GLY A 32 -9.45 7.55 2.10
CA GLY A 32 -10.83 7.47 1.64
C GLY A 32 -11.06 7.76 0.16
N ASN A 33 -10.01 8.07 -0.60
CA ASN A 33 -10.11 8.38 -2.02
C ASN A 33 -9.36 7.36 -2.86
N LYS A 34 -9.93 6.97 -4.01
CA LYS A 34 -9.22 6.10 -4.94
C LYS A 34 -7.93 6.76 -5.41
N ALA A 35 -6.85 6.01 -5.37
CA ALA A 35 -5.53 6.49 -5.75
C ALA A 35 -5.04 5.82 -7.03
N LYS A 36 -4.12 6.50 -7.70
CA LYS A 36 -3.39 5.99 -8.87
C LYS A 36 -1.96 5.64 -8.46
N ALA A 37 -1.25 4.94 -9.33
CA ALA A 37 0.15 4.57 -9.08
C ALA A 37 1.03 5.80 -8.82
N ALA A 38 0.77 6.89 -9.51
CA ALA A 38 1.55 8.13 -9.40
C ALA A 38 1.09 9.04 -8.26
N THR A 39 0.05 8.67 -7.51
CA THR A 39 -0.44 9.47 -6.39
C THR A 39 0.67 9.66 -5.37
N ASN A 40 0.92 10.89 -4.96
CA ASN A 40 1.88 11.18 -3.90
C ASN A 40 1.29 10.85 -2.54
N ILE A 41 2.08 10.19 -1.72
CA ILE A 41 1.70 9.80 -0.36
C ILE A 41 2.63 10.45 0.65
N ALA A 42 2.19 10.53 1.89
CA ALA A 42 2.92 11.16 2.98
C ALA A 42 2.79 10.35 4.26
N VAL A 43 3.70 10.59 5.20
CA VAL A 43 3.60 10.00 6.54
C VAL A 43 2.27 10.38 7.17
N GLY A 44 1.61 9.40 7.78
CA GLY A 44 0.29 9.57 8.37
C GLY A 44 -0.87 9.21 7.46
N ASP A 45 -0.62 9.01 6.16
CA ASP A 45 -1.67 8.59 5.24
C ASP A 45 -2.13 7.17 5.55
N GLU A 46 -3.44 6.96 5.41
CA GLU A 46 -4.04 5.63 5.55
C GLU A 46 -4.26 5.02 4.17
N LEU A 47 -3.74 3.82 3.98
CA LEU A 47 -3.90 3.07 2.73
C LEU A 47 -4.80 1.87 2.97
N LYS A 48 -5.79 1.69 2.09
CA LYS A 48 -6.58 0.46 2.00
C LYS A 48 -6.22 -0.23 0.71
N ILE A 49 -5.71 -1.45 0.81
CA ILE A 49 -5.19 -2.20 -0.34
C ILE A 49 -5.98 -3.50 -0.47
N GLN A 50 -6.57 -3.72 -1.64
CA GLN A 50 -7.30 -4.95 -1.91
C GLN A 50 -6.39 -5.94 -2.65
N PHE A 51 -6.05 -7.03 -1.99
CA PHE A 51 -5.29 -8.13 -2.56
C PHE A 51 -6.24 -9.33 -2.75
N GLY A 52 -6.77 -9.50 -3.96
CA GLY A 52 -7.73 -10.58 -4.17
C GLY A 52 -8.91 -10.48 -3.19
N GLN A 53 -9.02 -11.42 -2.27
CA GLN A 53 -10.09 -11.44 -1.26
C GLN A 53 -9.68 -10.83 0.09
N LYS A 54 -8.48 -10.28 0.16
CA LYS A 54 -7.96 -9.67 1.39
C LYS A 54 -7.99 -8.16 1.27
N LEU A 55 -8.50 -7.49 2.30
CA LEU A 55 -8.45 -6.03 2.40
C LEU A 55 -7.54 -5.65 3.57
N LEU A 56 -6.46 -4.96 3.27
CA LEU A 56 -5.47 -4.54 4.25
C LEU A 56 -5.52 -3.04 4.42
N THR A 57 -5.68 -2.59 5.67
CA THR A 57 -5.61 -1.17 6.02
C THR A 57 -4.34 -0.91 6.80
N ILE A 58 -3.53 0.01 6.32
CA ILE A 58 -2.28 0.40 6.97
C ILE A 58 -2.19 1.90 7.13
N GLU A 59 -1.35 2.34 8.05
CA GLU A 59 -0.95 3.73 8.18
C GLU A 59 0.53 3.86 7.85
N ILE A 60 0.90 4.87 7.09
CA ILE A 60 2.30 5.12 6.71
C ILE A 60 3.01 5.77 7.89
N ASP A 61 4.04 5.10 8.39
CA ASP A 61 4.83 5.58 9.53
C ASP A 61 6.11 6.31 9.09
N ALA A 62 6.68 5.90 7.96
CA ALA A 62 7.90 6.51 7.44
C ALA A 62 7.99 6.31 5.93
N LEU A 63 8.66 7.24 5.27
CA LEU A 63 8.94 7.16 3.84
C LEU A 63 10.45 7.13 3.65
N LYS A 64 10.96 6.07 3.01
CA LYS A 64 12.38 5.90 2.71
C LYS A 64 12.54 5.43 1.28
N GLU A 65 13.60 5.89 0.62
CA GLU A 65 13.89 5.52 -0.77
C GLU A 65 14.28 4.04 -0.90
N THR A 66 14.98 3.52 0.09
CA THR A 66 15.36 2.10 0.17
C THR A 66 15.37 1.65 1.61
N VAL A 67 15.06 0.36 1.82
CA VAL A 67 15.14 -0.25 3.15
C VAL A 67 15.64 -1.68 3.01
N LYS A 68 16.25 -2.19 4.06
CA LYS A 68 16.57 -3.60 4.17
C LYS A 68 15.28 -4.40 4.40
N LYS A 69 15.31 -5.68 4.04
CA LYS A 69 14.15 -6.57 4.14
C LYS A 69 13.52 -6.56 5.53
N ASP A 70 14.32 -6.59 6.57
CA ASP A 70 13.87 -6.62 7.96
C ASP A 70 13.39 -5.26 8.46
N GLU A 71 13.70 -4.17 7.76
CA GLU A 71 13.26 -2.82 8.09
C GLU A 71 11.98 -2.41 7.35
N ALA A 72 11.58 -3.15 6.34
CA ALA A 72 10.44 -2.76 5.49
C ALA A 72 9.14 -2.64 6.28
N SER A 73 8.92 -3.52 7.26
CA SER A 73 7.71 -3.49 8.08
C SER A 73 7.67 -2.30 9.04
N GLU A 74 8.76 -1.59 9.22
CA GLU A 74 8.80 -0.38 10.05
C GLU A 74 8.23 0.85 9.33
N LEU A 75 8.00 0.75 8.02
CA LEU A 75 7.46 1.85 7.22
C LEU A 75 5.96 2.03 7.41
N TYR A 76 5.28 1.07 8.00
CA TYR A 76 3.83 1.12 8.16
C TYR A 76 3.37 0.35 9.39
N THR A 77 2.15 0.67 9.83
CA THR A 77 1.44 -0.05 10.89
C THR A 77 0.17 -0.63 10.30
N ILE A 78 -0.08 -1.92 10.53
CA ILE A 78 -1.32 -2.56 10.10
C ILE A 78 -2.42 -2.16 11.07
N LYS A 79 -3.45 -1.47 10.55
CA LYS A 79 -4.61 -1.05 11.34
C LYS A 79 -5.71 -2.09 11.33
N GLN A 80 -5.91 -2.73 10.18
CA GLN A 80 -6.98 -3.71 10.01
C GLN A 80 -6.65 -4.66 8.88
N GLU A 81 -7.05 -5.89 9.02
CA GLU A 81 -6.89 -6.92 8.01
C GLU A 81 -8.18 -7.71 7.93
N GLU A 82 -8.84 -7.66 6.79
CA GLU A 82 -10.12 -8.30 6.57
C GLU A 82 -10.06 -9.24 5.38
N TYR A 83 -10.84 -10.30 5.43
CA TYR A 83 -11.03 -11.19 4.29
C TYR A 83 -12.44 -10.99 3.76
N ILE A 84 -12.54 -10.71 2.47
CA ILE A 84 -13.82 -10.55 1.78
C ILE A 84 -14.32 -11.96 1.47
N LYS A 85 -15.50 -12.33 2.02
CA LYS A 85 -16.07 -13.62 1.71
C LYS A 85 -16.60 -13.61 0.28
N ALA A 86 -16.10 -14.52 -0.54
CA ALA A 86 -16.70 -14.79 -1.84
C ALA A 86 -17.92 -15.67 -1.60
N GLU A 87 -19.04 -15.23 -2.09
CA GLU A 87 -20.27 -16.04 -2.10
C GLU A 87 -20.43 -16.68 -3.48
#